data_61a7a5b390c87bd685dc2fbfa43fd811
#
_entry.id   61a7a5b390c87bd685dc2fbfa43fd811
#
_cell.length_a   1.000
_cell.length_b   1.000
_cell.length_c   1.000
_cell.angle_alpha   90.00
_cell.angle_beta   90.00
_cell.angle_gamma   90.00
#
_symmetry.space_group_name_H-M   'P 1'
#
loop_
_entity.id
_entity.type
_entity.pdbx_description
1 polymer ?
#
loop_
_entity_poly.entity_id
_entity_poly.type
_entity_poly.pdbx_seq_one_letter_code
_entity_poly.pdbx_strand_id
1 'polypeptide(L)'
;MTNLAQSNYGSALQAVRDLKEKYGSTWDAIDPENTARMMAQNRFKTGLDIAKYTADIMRKDMAEYDADSSQYTQSLGCWHGFVAQQNMIAIKKHHQTTNKKYLYLSGWMVAALRSEFGPLPDQSMHEKTAVSALIKEIYDFLRQADAIELNDLFRRLKNGEDVQNQIDNFETHVVPIIADIDAGFGNEEATYLLAKQMIQAGACAIQLENQVSDAKQCGHQDGKVTVPHEDFIAKINAVRHAFLELGIEDGIIVARTDSEGAGLTQKLPVSQEPGDLAAQYLAFVEAEEIAIQDAKEDDVLLKRGGKLVRPVRLPNGLYKFKDGSNIDRVVLDCITSLQNGADLLWIETPTPNVKQIAHMVNRIKEVIPNAKLVYNNSPSFNWTLNFRNQAYEELLTSGKDVTPYNKSNLMDVRYDGSELCQLADEKIRTFQRDGARDAGIFHHLITLPTYHTTALHMNDLTAGYFAEEGMLAYVKGVQRQEIRKGVSCVKHQRMAGSDLGDDHKTFFAGEKAMKAGGEKNTSNQFEINANKPKAELV
;
A
#
# COMPACT_ATOMS: atom_id res chain seq x y z
N MET A 1 -11.66 -16.03 16.78
CA MET A 1 -12.09 -14.61 16.80
C MET A 1 -13.51 -14.57 17.30
N THR A 2 -13.75 -13.92 18.43
CA THR A 2 -15.11 -13.70 18.92
C THR A 2 -15.85 -12.88 17.90
N ASN A 3 -17.02 -13.31 17.53
CA ASN A 3 -17.89 -12.72 16.54
C ASN A 3 -18.27 -11.27 16.94
N LEU A 4 -17.46 -10.29 16.55
CA LEU A 4 -17.64 -8.87 16.84
C LEU A 4 -19.03 -8.37 16.43
N ALA A 5 -19.63 -8.94 15.37
CA ALA A 5 -20.95 -8.58 14.91
C ALA A 5 -22.05 -9.03 15.89
N GLN A 6 -21.98 -10.24 16.44
CA GLN A 6 -22.95 -10.74 17.42
C GLN A 6 -22.85 -9.99 18.75
N SER A 7 -21.65 -9.72 19.26
CA SER A 7 -21.48 -8.98 20.50
C SER A 7 -21.99 -7.54 20.38
N ASN A 8 -21.73 -6.88 19.26
CA ASN A 8 -22.21 -5.53 18.99
C ASN A 8 -23.72 -5.47 18.79
N TYR A 9 -24.30 -6.47 18.10
CA TYR A 9 -25.75 -6.55 17.90
C TYR A 9 -26.50 -6.72 19.24
N GLY A 10 -26.08 -7.67 20.06
CA GLY A 10 -26.72 -7.91 21.37
C GLY A 10 -26.68 -6.70 22.29
N SER A 11 -25.51 -6.04 22.37
CA SER A 11 -25.35 -4.80 23.16
C SER A 11 -26.18 -3.64 22.60
N ALA A 12 -26.23 -3.49 21.28
CA ALA A 12 -27.02 -2.46 20.62
C ALA A 12 -28.52 -2.72 20.84
N LEU A 13 -28.98 -3.97 20.70
CA LEU A 13 -30.38 -4.33 20.92
C LEU A 13 -30.82 -4.01 22.36
N GLN A 14 -30.01 -4.35 23.35
CA GLN A 14 -30.32 -4.05 24.75
C GLN A 14 -30.38 -2.52 24.99
N ALA A 15 -29.38 -1.77 24.49
CA ALA A 15 -29.36 -0.32 24.64
C ALA A 15 -30.59 0.37 24.02
N VAL A 16 -31.06 -0.10 22.85
CA VAL A 16 -32.26 0.44 22.21
C VAL A 16 -33.52 0.09 23.00
N ARG A 17 -33.63 -1.13 23.56
CA ARG A 17 -34.75 -1.52 24.42
C ARG A 17 -34.81 -0.65 25.69
N ASP A 18 -33.68 -0.43 26.34
CA ASP A 18 -33.57 0.42 27.53
C ASP A 18 -33.99 1.87 27.22
N LEU A 19 -33.58 2.40 26.07
CA LEU A 19 -33.99 3.72 25.63
C LEU A 19 -35.49 3.79 25.31
N LYS A 20 -36.06 2.74 24.70
CA LYS A 20 -37.50 2.66 24.43
C LYS A 20 -38.30 2.60 25.71
N GLU A 21 -37.86 1.84 26.71
CA GLU A 21 -38.46 1.83 28.03
C GLU A 21 -38.41 3.21 28.70
N LYS A 22 -37.26 3.86 28.63
CA LYS A 22 -37.04 5.20 29.23
C LYS A 22 -37.88 6.30 28.60
N TYR A 23 -37.99 6.32 27.28
CA TYR A 23 -38.65 7.40 26.54
C TYR A 23 -40.09 7.08 26.08
N GLY A 24 -40.53 5.83 26.25
CA GLY A 24 -41.91 5.40 26.01
C GLY A 24 -42.38 5.64 24.58
N SER A 25 -43.57 6.22 24.43
CA SER A 25 -44.24 6.38 23.15
C SER A 25 -43.50 7.23 22.10
N THR A 26 -42.54 8.06 22.50
CA THR A 26 -41.70 8.82 21.55
C THR A 26 -40.81 7.93 20.71
N TRP A 27 -40.57 6.70 21.17
CA TRP A 27 -39.75 5.69 20.50
C TRP A 27 -40.57 4.53 19.88
N ASP A 28 -41.90 4.62 19.90
CA ASP A 28 -42.79 3.56 19.38
C ASP A 28 -42.61 3.32 17.89
N ALA A 29 -42.24 4.33 17.11
CA ALA A 29 -41.97 4.20 15.70
C ALA A 29 -40.60 3.51 15.41
N ILE A 30 -39.75 3.38 16.41
CA ILE A 30 -38.40 2.81 16.25
C ILE A 30 -38.45 1.31 16.57
N ASP A 31 -38.17 0.50 15.55
CA ASP A 31 -37.98 -0.93 15.71
C ASP A 31 -36.62 -1.22 16.40
N PRO A 32 -36.59 -1.76 17.62
CA PRO A 32 -35.35 -2.03 18.34
C PRO A 32 -34.42 -2.96 17.60
N GLU A 33 -34.93 -3.99 16.92
CA GLU A 33 -34.11 -4.94 16.20
C GLU A 33 -33.47 -4.33 14.96
N ASN A 34 -34.23 -3.58 14.17
CA ASN A 34 -33.67 -2.89 12.99
C ASN A 34 -32.65 -1.81 13.40
N THR A 35 -32.91 -1.09 14.50
CA THR A 35 -31.94 -0.10 15.01
C THR A 35 -30.68 -0.77 15.50
N ALA A 36 -30.78 -1.90 16.22
CA ALA A 36 -29.62 -2.67 16.66
C ALA A 36 -28.81 -3.22 15.49
N ARG A 37 -29.47 -3.67 14.40
CA ARG A 37 -28.79 -4.10 13.17
C ARG A 37 -28.01 -2.95 12.53
N MET A 38 -28.61 -1.76 12.43
CA MET A 38 -27.94 -0.57 11.92
C MET A 38 -26.71 -0.20 12.75
N MET A 39 -26.81 -0.26 14.09
CA MET A 39 -25.68 0.01 14.98
C MET A 39 -24.57 -1.06 14.84
N ALA A 40 -24.93 -2.31 14.63
CA ALA A 40 -23.99 -3.41 14.43
C ALA A 40 -23.18 -3.29 13.13
N GLN A 41 -23.69 -2.58 12.12
CA GLN A 41 -22.96 -2.29 10.87
C GLN A 41 -21.75 -1.39 11.11
N ASN A 42 -21.74 -0.59 12.16
CA ASN A 42 -20.62 0.28 12.51
C ASN A 42 -19.65 -0.43 13.47
N ARG A 43 -18.82 -1.31 12.92
CA ARG A 43 -17.87 -2.16 13.68
C ARG A 43 -16.70 -1.38 14.27
N PHE A 44 -16.23 -0.34 13.60
CA PHE A 44 -15.11 0.51 14.00
C PHE A 44 -15.61 1.91 14.31
N LYS A 45 -15.40 2.40 15.52
CA LYS A 45 -15.88 3.72 15.95
C LYS A 45 -14.89 4.83 15.62
N THR A 46 -13.58 4.52 15.68
CA THR A 46 -12.50 5.47 15.46
C THR A 46 -11.44 4.90 14.52
N GLY A 47 -10.55 5.77 14.02
CA GLY A 47 -9.37 5.32 13.26
C GLY A 47 -8.42 4.48 14.12
N LEU A 48 -8.35 4.72 15.43
CA LEU A 48 -7.52 3.92 16.34
C LEU A 48 -8.02 2.48 16.47
N ASP A 49 -9.35 2.25 16.46
CA ASP A 49 -9.90 0.89 16.44
C ASP A 49 -9.46 0.15 15.16
N ILE A 50 -9.43 0.86 14.04
CA ILE A 50 -8.98 0.33 12.74
C ILE A 50 -7.48 0.04 12.79
N ALA A 51 -6.67 1.00 13.23
CA ALA A 51 -5.22 0.84 13.31
C ALA A 51 -4.83 -0.37 14.18
N LYS A 52 -5.46 -0.53 15.33
CA LYS A 52 -5.23 -1.68 16.23
C LYS A 52 -5.62 -2.99 15.56
N TYR A 53 -6.85 -3.08 15.05
CA TYR A 53 -7.36 -4.28 14.39
C TYR A 53 -6.48 -4.72 13.21
N THR A 54 -6.04 -3.78 12.39
CA THR A 54 -5.24 -4.07 11.21
C THR A 54 -3.77 -4.33 11.54
N ALA A 55 -3.23 -3.75 12.63
CA ALA A 55 -1.91 -4.10 13.16
C ALA A 55 -1.87 -5.56 13.63
N ASP A 56 -2.88 -6.00 14.39
CA ASP A 56 -3.00 -7.40 14.85
C ASP A 56 -3.00 -8.37 13.65
N ILE A 57 -3.74 -8.04 12.57
CA ILE A 57 -3.74 -8.86 11.33
C ILE A 57 -2.33 -8.94 10.74
N MET A 58 -1.66 -7.80 10.60
CA MET A 58 -0.35 -7.75 9.95
C MET A 58 0.72 -8.49 10.77
N ARG A 59 0.70 -8.38 12.11
CA ARG A 59 1.58 -9.15 13.01
C ARG A 59 1.36 -10.66 12.88
N LYS A 60 0.09 -11.08 12.83
CA LYS A 60 -0.26 -12.48 12.60
C LYS A 60 0.25 -12.97 11.25
N ASP A 61 0.04 -12.19 10.18
CA ASP A 61 0.49 -12.55 8.84
C ASP A 61 2.02 -12.62 8.74
N MET A 62 2.75 -11.74 9.44
CA MET A 62 4.21 -11.82 9.55
C MET A 62 4.67 -13.11 10.21
N ALA A 63 4.01 -13.54 11.29
CA ALA A 63 4.32 -14.80 11.98
C ALA A 63 3.98 -16.04 11.13
N GLU A 64 2.89 -16.01 10.37
CA GLU A 64 2.54 -17.07 9.44
C GLU A 64 3.55 -17.18 8.28
N TYR A 65 4.03 -16.05 7.76
CA TYR A 65 5.07 -16.02 6.75
C TYR A 65 6.41 -16.59 7.27
N ASP A 66 6.77 -16.33 8.53
CA ASP A 66 7.97 -16.90 9.14
C ASP A 66 7.92 -18.43 9.22
N ALA A 67 6.72 -18.98 9.41
CA ALA A 67 6.50 -20.42 9.42
C ALA A 67 6.44 -21.02 8.00
N ASP A 68 5.89 -20.27 7.03
CA ASP A 68 5.71 -20.69 5.65
C ASP A 68 5.74 -19.47 4.71
N SER A 69 6.80 -19.34 3.93
CA SER A 69 6.97 -18.22 2.98
C SER A 69 5.89 -18.13 1.88
N SER A 70 5.11 -19.20 1.67
CA SER A 70 3.96 -19.16 0.77
C SER A 70 2.82 -18.28 1.30
N GLN A 71 2.85 -17.93 2.59
CA GLN A 71 1.89 -17.05 3.27
C GLN A 71 2.21 -15.57 3.12
N TYR A 72 2.89 -15.18 2.05
CA TYR A 72 3.18 -13.78 1.74
C TYR A 72 1.89 -12.97 1.46
N THR A 73 1.99 -11.67 1.62
CA THR A 73 0.87 -10.73 1.47
C THR A 73 1.04 -9.85 0.23
N GLN A 74 -0.07 -9.26 -0.23
CA GLN A 74 -0.10 -8.46 -1.45
C GLN A 74 -0.97 -7.21 -1.28
N SER A 75 -0.61 -6.12 -1.98
CA SER A 75 -1.46 -4.93 -2.08
C SER A 75 -1.39 -4.25 -3.44
N LEU A 76 -2.44 -3.47 -3.71
CA LEU A 76 -2.49 -2.52 -4.82
C LEU A 76 -2.54 -1.10 -4.25
N GLY A 77 -1.78 -0.19 -4.87
CA GLY A 77 -1.85 1.23 -4.58
C GLY A 77 -3.18 1.84 -5.01
N CYS A 78 -3.79 2.63 -4.12
CA CYS A 78 -5.07 3.29 -4.36
C CYS A 78 -4.96 4.79 -4.04
N TRP A 79 -5.54 5.63 -4.89
CA TRP A 79 -5.47 7.08 -4.80
C TRP A 79 -6.81 7.74 -4.38
N HIS A 80 -7.86 6.93 -4.19
CA HIS A 80 -9.19 7.40 -3.83
C HIS A 80 -9.98 6.31 -3.11
N GLY A 81 -10.84 6.68 -2.17
CA GLY A 81 -11.66 5.76 -1.39
C GLY A 81 -12.53 4.84 -2.25
N PHE A 82 -13.16 5.37 -3.31
CA PHE A 82 -13.93 4.54 -4.24
C PHE A 82 -13.08 3.46 -4.93
N VAL A 83 -11.87 3.81 -5.35
CA VAL A 83 -10.96 2.84 -6.00
C VAL A 83 -10.57 1.73 -5.05
N ALA A 84 -10.24 2.07 -3.78
CA ALA A 84 -9.95 1.10 -2.74
C ALA A 84 -11.16 0.20 -2.43
N GLN A 85 -12.35 0.78 -2.34
CA GLN A 85 -13.61 0.05 -2.13
C GLN A 85 -13.86 -0.96 -3.25
N GLN A 86 -13.75 -0.54 -4.52
CA GLN A 86 -13.93 -1.45 -5.66
C GLN A 86 -12.88 -2.55 -5.71
N ASN A 87 -11.63 -2.25 -5.34
CA ASN A 87 -10.58 -3.25 -5.21
C ASN A 87 -10.97 -4.33 -4.17
N MET A 88 -11.39 -3.92 -2.97
CA MET A 88 -11.74 -4.88 -1.91
C MET A 88 -13.01 -5.67 -2.21
N ILE A 89 -14.03 -5.05 -2.82
CA ILE A 89 -15.23 -5.76 -3.30
C ILE A 89 -14.85 -6.80 -4.35
N ALA A 90 -13.96 -6.46 -5.29
CA ALA A 90 -13.49 -7.39 -6.30
C ALA A 90 -12.68 -8.56 -5.69
N ILE A 91 -11.85 -8.28 -4.69
CA ILE A 91 -11.08 -9.31 -3.97
C ILE A 91 -12.04 -10.30 -3.28
N LYS A 92 -13.00 -9.84 -2.50
CA LYS A 92 -14.01 -10.72 -1.87
C LYS A 92 -14.77 -11.55 -2.91
N LYS A 93 -15.14 -10.94 -4.02
CA LYS A 93 -15.86 -11.63 -5.10
C LYS A 93 -15.04 -12.74 -5.76
N HIS A 94 -13.76 -12.49 -6.05
CA HIS A 94 -12.93 -13.43 -6.81
C HIS A 94 -12.16 -14.42 -5.96
N HIS A 95 -11.79 -14.03 -4.73
CA HIS A 95 -10.99 -14.83 -3.81
C HIS A 95 -11.76 -15.32 -2.58
N GLN A 96 -12.99 -14.83 -2.39
CA GLN A 96 -13.88 -15.14 -1.26
C GLN A 96 -13.29 -14.81 0.13
N THR A 97 -12.16 -14.12 0.18
CA THR A 97 -11.50 -13.69 1.40
C THR A 97 -10.62 -12.47 1.16
N THR A 98 -10.51 -11.62 2.19
CA THR A 98 -9.58 -10.49 2.25
C THR A 98 -8.24 -10.86 2.91
N ASN A 99 -8.10 -12.10 3.39
CA ASN A 99 -6.87 -12.57 4.02
C ASN A 99 -5.66 -12.36 3.11
N LYS A 100 -4.54 -11.88 3.68
CA LYS A 100 -3.29 -11.59 2.95
C LYS A 100 -3.41 -10.49 1.87
N LYS A 101 -4.52 -9.75 1.84
CA LYS A 101 -4.77 -8.69 0.87
C LYS A 101 -4.83 -7.35 1.60
N TYR A 102 -3.90 -6.46 1.29
CA TYR A 102 -3.75 -5.14 1.91
C TYR A 102 -4.01 -4.04 0.90
N LEU A 103 -3.91 -2.82 1.34
CA LEU A 103 -3.85 -1.63 0.50
C LEU A 103 -2.50 -0.93 0.72
N TYR A 104 -2.02 -0.28 -0.32
CA TYR A 104 -0.87 0.61 -0.25
C TYR A 104 -1.29 2.03 -0.57
N LEU A 105 -0.80 2.98 0.19
CA LEU A 105 -1.02 4.39 -0.04
C LEU A 105 0.32 5.02 -0.44
N SER A 106 0.44 5.36 -1.73
CA SER A 106 1.67 5.86 -2.34
C SER A 106 1.78 7.38 -2.21
N GLY A 107 2.90 7.86 -1.70
CA GLY A 107 3.26 9.27 -1.71
C GLY A 107 3.25 9.85 -3.13
N TRP A 108 3.73 9.09 -4.12
CA TRP A 108 3.68 9.49 -5.54
C TRP A 108 2.24 9.81 -6.00
N MET A 109 1.27 8.93 -5.70
CA MET A 109 -0.13 9.17 -6.11
C MET A 109 -0.76 10.33 -5.35
N VAL A 110 -0.38 10.54 -4.10
CA VAL A 110 -0.84 11.71 -3.32
C VAL A 110 -0.32 12.99 -3.95
N ALA A 111 0.97 13.06 -4.26
CA ALA A 111 1.56 14.23 -4.91
C ALA A 111 0.92 14.51 -6.28
N ALA A 112 0.79 13.49 -7.12
CA ALA A 112 0.31 13.64 -8.50
C ALA A 112 -1.21 13.87 -8.62
N LEU A 113 -2.03 13.39 -7.67
CA LEU A 113 -3.48 13.30 -7.83
C LEU A 113 -4.29 13.99 -6.71
N ARG A 114 -3.66 14.30 -5.58
CA ARG A 114 -4.39 14.75 -4.37
C ARG A 114 -3.91 16.08 -3.79
N SER A 115 -2.82 16.65 -4.32
CA SER A 115 -2.31 17.94 -3.85
C SER A 115 -3.26 19.08 -4.22
N GLU A 116 -3.50 20.00 -3.28
CA GLU A 116 -4.26 21.24 -3.50
C GLU A 116 -3.50 22.24 -4.38
N PHE A 117 -2.18 22.09 -4.53
CA PHE A 117 -1.36 22.88 -5.46
C PHE A 117 -1.51 22.43 -6.93
N GLY A 118 -2.30 21.36 -7.20
CA GLY A 118 -2.37 20.68 -8.48
C GLY A 118 -1.39 19.51 -8.56
N PRO A 119 -1.25 18.87 -9.74
CA PRO A 119 -0.35 17.73 -9.91
C PRO A 119 1.10 18.09 -9.64
N LEU A 120 1.75 17.36 -8.74
CA LEU A 120 3.15 17.55 -8.36
C LEU A 120 3.97 16.28 -8.63
N PRO A 121 5.27 16.40 -8.89
CA PRO A 121 6.18 15.25 -8.87
C PRO A 121 6.34 14.72 -7.45
N ASP A 122 6.84 13.49 -7.35
CA ASP A 122 7.10 12.78 -6.09
C ASP A 122 8.37 13.33 -5.39
N GLN A 123 8.25 14.50 -4.78
CA GLN A 123 9.34 15.27 -4.18
C GLN A 123 8.94 15.91 -2.83
N SER A 124 7.99 15.32 -2.11
CA SER A 124 7.52 15.80 -0.78
C SER A 124 7.06 17.26 -0.76
N MET A 125 6.53 17.77 -1.86
CA MET A 125 6.05 19.16 -1.98
C MET A 125 4.54 19.30 -1.72
N HIS A 126 3.81 18.20 -1.69
CA HIS A 126 2.38 18.22 -1.40
C HIS A 126 2.13 18.48 0.10
N GLU A 127 0.88 18.77 0.43
CA GLU A 127 0.46 19.05 1.79
C GLU A 127 0.69 17.85 2.71
N LYS A 128 1.37 18.04 3.83
CA LYS A 128 1.68 16.97 4.80
C LYS A 128 0.46 16.17 5.23
N THR A 129 -0.70 16.84 5.31
CA THR A 129 -1.96 16.22 5.78
C THR A 129 -2.71 15.44 4.70
N ALA A 130 -2.30 15.53 3.42
CA ALA A 130 -2.99 14.88 2.32
C ALA A 130 -3.00 13.34 2.46
N VAL A 131 -1.92 12.75 2.98
CA VAL A 131 -1.83 11.31 3.22
C VAL A 131 -2.81 10.86 4.30
N SER A 132 -2.84 11.53 5.45
CA SER A 132 -3.76 11.20 6.55
C SER A 132 -5.23 11.40 6.15
N ALA A 133 -5.53 12.43 5.35
CA ALA A 133 -6.87 12.66 4.81
C ALA A 133 -7.30 11.51 3.88
N LEU A 134 -6.38 11.02 3.03
CA LEU A 134 -6.66 9.89 2.13
C LEU A 134 -6.82 8.56 2.89
N ILE A 135 -6.04 8.31 3.95
CA ILE A 135 -6.23 7.13 4.83
C ILE A 135 -7.65 7.13 5.38
N LYS A 136 -8.08 8.25 5.95
CA LYS A 136 -9.43 8.38 6.50
C LYS A 136 -10.50 8.15 5.42
N GLU A 137 -10.36 8.78 4.25
CA GLU A 137 -11.29 8.62 3.13
C GLU A 137 -11.40 7.14 2.71
N ILE A 138 -10.27 6.45 2.55
CA ILE A 138 -10.26 5.02 2.17
C ILE A 138 -11.03 4.20 3.19
N TYR A 139 -10.77 4.37 4.49
CA TYR A 139 -11.47 3.61 5.51
C TYR A 139 -12.97 3.96 5.61
N ASP A 140 -13.36 5.20 5.35
CA ASP A 140 -14.78 5.57 5.27
C ASP A 140 -15.50 4.81 4.13
N PHE A 141 -14.85 4.68 2.96
CA PHE A 141 -15.39 3.90 1.84
C PHE A 141 -15.42 2.39 2.11
N LEU A 142 -14.41 1.83 2.78
CA LEU A 142 -14.39 0.41 3.14
C LEU A 142 -15.47 0.08 4.18
N ARG A 143 -15.66 0.94 5.17
CA ARG A 143 -16.74 0.82 6.17
C ARG A 143 -18.12 0.94 5.52
N GLN A 144 -18.27 1.80 4.50
CA GLN A 144 -19.51 1.88 3.73
C GLN A 144 -19.77 0.57 2.96
N ALA A 145 -18.75 -0.06 2.38
CA ALA A 145 -18.90 -1.37 1.74
C ALA A 145 -19.40 -2.43 2.74
N ASP A 146 -18.84 -2.46 3.94
CA ASP A 146 -19.33 -3.33 5.02
C ASP A 146 -20.80 -3.06 5.36
N ALA A 147 -21.16 -1.79 5.52
CA ALA A 147 -22.52 -1.41 5.86
C ALA A 147 -23.53 -1.81 4.77
N ILE A 148 -23.18 -1.63 3.51
CA ILE A 148 -24.04 -2.01 2.36
C ILE A 148 -24.23 -3.53 2.31
N GLU A 149 -23.14 -4.31 2.44
CA GLU A 149 -23.19 -5.77 2.38
C GLU A 149 -23.97 -6.35 3.58
N LEU A 150 -23.71 -5.88 4.79
CA LEU A 150 -24.44 -6.30 5.98
C LEU A 150 -25.93 -5.92 5.91
N ASN A 151 -26.25 -4.73 5.40
CA ASN A 151 -27.62 -4.31 5.19
C ASN A 151 -28.37 -5.25 4.22
N ASP A 152 -27.72 -5.66 3.13
CA ASP A 152 -28.28 -6.62 2.19
C ASP A 152 -28.53 -7.99 2.86
N LEU A 153 -27.57 -8.48 3.63
CA LEU A 153 -27.70 -9.73 4.37
C LEU A 153 -28.86 -9.66 5.39
N PHE A 154 -28.99 -8.57 6.13
CA PHE A 154 -30.11 -8.39 7.07
C PHE A 154 -31.47 -8.31 6.37
N ARG A 155 -31.56 -7.67 5.18
CA ARG A 155 -32.78 -7.66 4.36
C ARG A 155 -33.15 -9.06 3.91
N ARG A 156 -32.18 -9.83 3.44
CA ARG A 156 -32.38 -11.22 2.99
C ARG A 156 -32.80 -12.12 4.15
N LEU A 157 -32.20 -11.96 5.33
CA LEU A 157 -32.61 -12.67 6.55
C LEU A 157 -34.06 -12.34 6.92
N LYS A 158 -34.45 -11.05 6.88
CA LYS A 158 -35.83 -10.62 7.12
C LYS A 158 -36.83 -11.22 6.12
N ASN A 159 -36.41 -11.45 4.90
CA ASN A 159 -37.21 -12.11 3.86
C ASN A 159 -37.23 -13.65 3.95
N GLY A 160 -36.62 -14.22 4.99
CA GLY A 160 -36.64 -15.67 5.26
C GLY A 160 -35.53 -16.46 4.57
N GLU A 161 -34.53 -15.80 3.99
CA GLU A 161 -33.35 -16.47 3.44
C GLU A 161 -32.42 -16.96 4.55
N ASP A 162 -31.81 -18.14 4.36
CA ASP A 162 -30.82 -18.71 5.29
C ASP A 162 -29.43 -18.06 5.07
N VAL A 163 -29.23 -16.89 5.64
CA VAL A 163 -27.99 -16.11 5.55
C VAL A 163 -27.34 -15.84 6.92
N GLN A 164 -27.87 -16.45 8.00
CA GLN A 164 -27.37 -16.19 9.35
C GLN A 164 -25.89 -16.51 9.47
N ASN A 165 -25.42 -17.60 8.90
CA ASN A 165 -24.01 -17.98 8.91
C ASN A 165 -23.11 -16.93 8.18
N GLN A 166 -23.60 -16.29 7.14
CA GLN A 166 -22.88 -15.22 6.42
C GLN A 166 -22.76 -13.95 7.28
N ILE A 167 -23.79 -13.65 8.07
CA ILE A 167 -23.76 -12.52 9.03
C ILE A 167 -22.79 -12.83 10.18
N ASP A 168 -22.87 -14.04 10.75
CA ASP A 168 -22.06 -14.44 11.89
C ASP A 168 -20.56 -14.52 11.56
N ASN A 169 -20.23 -14.91 10.35
CA ASN A 169 -18.86 -15.00 9.84
C ASN A 169 -18.50 -13.87 8.87
N PHE A 170 -19.19 -12.74 8.99
CA PHE A 170 -18.96 -11.61 8.08
C PHE A 170 -17.51 -11.13 8.12
N GLU A 171 -16.85 -11.19 6.98
CA GLU A 171 -15.50 -10.69 6.77
C GLU A 171 -15.55 -9.23 6.29
N THR A 172 -14.89 -8.35 7.02
CA THR A 172 -14.84 -6.92 6.72
C THR A 172 -14.02 -6.62 5.46
N HIS A 173 -14.34 -5.50 4.78
CA HIS A 173 -13.49 -4.91 3.74
C HIS A 173 -12.33 -4.09 4.32
N VAL A 174 -12.34 -3.82 5.63
CA VAL A 174 -11.27 -3.10 6.33
C VAL A 174 -10.05 -4.02 6.46
N VAL A 175 -8.96 -3.62 5.84
CA VAL A 175 -7.70 -4.37 5.76
C VAL A 175 -6.52 -3.47 6.12
N PRO A 176 -5.32 -4.03 6.40
CA PRO A 176 -4.13 -3.23 6.65
C PRO A 176 -3.83 -2.27 5.49
N ILE A 177 -3.46 -1.02 5.83
CA ILE A 177 -2.87 -0.06 4.92
C ILE A 177 -1.41 0.14 5.32
N ILE A 178 -0.49 -0.02 4.34
CA ILE A 178 0.88 0.47 4.46
C ILE A 178 0.87 1.88 3.86
N ALA A 179 1.13 2.88 4.71
CA ALA A 179 1.03 4.29 4.33
C ALA A 179 2.42 4.92 4.22
N ASP A 180 2.66 5.61 3.12
CA ASP A 180 3.90 6.29 2.79
C ASP A 180 3.96 7.66 3.50
N ILE A 181 5.00 7.88 4.29
CA ILE A 181 5.30 9.16 4.96
C ILE A 181 6.47 9.89 4.27
N ASP A 182 6.86 9.43 3.06
CA ASP A 182 8.08 9.91 2.39
C ASP A 182 9.30 9.86 3.35
N ALA A 183 10.11 10.92 3.36
CA ALA A 183 11.23 11.07 4.28
C ALA A 183 10.83 11.77 5.61
N GLY A 184 9.54 11.83 5.96
CA GLY A 184 9.02 12.39 7.21
C GLY A 184 8.68 13.88 7.17
N PHE A 185 8.76 14.54 6.01
CA PHE A 185 8.41 15.96 5.79
C PHE A 185 9.11 16.95 6.74
N GLY A 186 10.32 16.65 7.14
CA GLY A 186 11.15 17.49 8.02
C GLY A 186 12.06 16.66 8.93
N ASN A 187 12.28 17.13 10.15
CA ASN A 187 13.03 16.44 11.18
C ASN A 187 12.17 15.37 11.90
N GLU A 188 12.72 14.78 12.96
CA GLU A 188 12.05 13.75 13.77
C GLU A 188 10.75 14.24 14.43
N GLU A 189 10.68 15.52 14.87
CA GLU A 189 9.45 16.08 15.43
C GLU A 189 8.33 16.21 14.36
N ALA A 190 8.67 16.68 13.17
CA ALA A 190 7.73 16.74 12.06
C ALA A 190 7.22 15.34 11.68
N THR A 191 8.13 14.36 11.67
CA THR A 191 7.80 12.94 11.41
C THR A 191 6.85 12.38 12.48
N TYR A 192 7.11 12.66 13.77
CA TYR A 192 6.25 12.26 14.88
C TYR A 192 4.83 12.79 14.73
N LEU A 193 4.69 14.11 14.51
CA LEU A 193 3.38 14.76 14.40
C LEU A 193 2.56 14.19 13.22
N LEU A 194 3.22 13.97 12.09
CA LEU A 194 2.57 13.41 10.91
C LEU A 194 2.20 11.94 11.10
N ALA A 195 3.11 11.12 11.63
CA ALA A 195 2.84 9.72 11.94
C ALA A 195 1.65 9.58 12.89
N LYS A 196 1.59 10.40 13.95
CA LYS A 196 0.47 10.43 14.89
C LYS A 196 -0.86 10.70 14.19
N GLN A 197 -0.89 11.67 13.28
CA GLN A 197 -2.10 11.98 12.50
C GLN A 197 -2.51 10.83 11.58
N MET A 198 -1.56 10.16 10.93
CA MET A 198 -1.82 9.02 10.06
C MET A 198 -2.37 7.81 10.85
N ILE A 199 -1.82 7.54 12.03
CA ILE A 199 -2.29 6.47 12.93
C ILE A 199 -3.71 6.79 13.43
N GLN A 200 -4.00 8.03 13.82
CA GLN A 200 -5.34 8.47 14.20
C GLN A 200 -6.34 8.35 13.05
N ALA A 201 -5.90 8.45 11.80
CA ALA A 201 -6.72 8.20 10.62
C ALA A 201 -6.96 6.71 10.34
N GLY A 202 -6.19 5.80 10.97
CA GLY A 202 -6.36 4.34 10.89
C GLY A 202 -5.16 3.56 10.37
N ALA A 203 -4.03 4.20 10.04
CA ALA A 203 -2.85 3.50 9.55
C ALA A 203 -2.26 2.58 10.63
N CYS A 204 -2.06 1.31 10.29
CA CYS A 204 -1.35 0.34 11.14
C CYS A 204 0.12 0.18 10.78
N ALA A 205 0.52 0.59 9.58
CA ALA A 205 1.89 0.49 9.09
C ALA A 205 2.32 1.79 8.42
N ILE A 206 3.47 2.31 8.81
CA ILE A 206 4.07 3.54 8.28
C ILE A 206 5.37 3.16 7.56
N GLN A 207 5.48 3.55 6.28
CA GLN A 207 6.71 3.40 5.52
C GLN A 207 7.45 4.74 5.50
N LEU A 208 8.71 4.71 5.92
CA LEU A 208 9.60 5.87 6.03
C LEU A 208 10.89 5.59 5.29
N GLU A 209 11.40 6.56 4.52
CA GLU A 209 12.64 6.41 3.75
C GLU A 209 13.78 7.30 4.27
N ASN A 210 15.04 6.89 3.97
CA ASN A 210 16.26 7.54 4.45
C ASN A 210 16.74 8.71 3.57
N GLN A 211 15.87 9.26 2.74
CA GLN A 211 16.20 10.46 1.98
C GLN A 211 16.11 11.74 2.83
N VAL A 212 16.76 12.81 2.35
CA VAL A 212 16.59 14.16 2.90
C VAL A 212 15.21 14.69 2.52
N SER A 213 14.43 15.15 3.50
CA SER A 213 13.02 15.52 3.29
C SER A 213 12.80 16.63 2.27
N ASP A 214 13.65 17.66 2.28
CA ASP A 214 13.56 18.83 1.39
C ASP A 214 14.30 18.66 0.05
N ALA A 215 14.91 17.49 -0.17
CA ALA A 215 15.60 17.12 -1.40
C ALA A 215 15.16 15.72 -1.91
N LYS A 216 14.01 15.23 -1.44
CA LYS A 216 13.47 13.90 -1.78
C LYS A 216 13.19 13.80 -3.28
N GLN A 217 13.57 12.66 -3.86
CA GLN A 217 13.27 12.26 -5.23
C GLN A 217 12.51 10.93 -5.25
N CYS A 218 11.74 10.70 -6.32
CA CYS A 218 11.18 9.37 -6.56
C CYS A 218 12.28 8.30 -6.59
N GLY A 219 12.04 7.15 -6.01
CA GLY A 219 13.03 6.07 -5.85
C GLY A 219 13.73 5.62 -7.14
N HIS A 220 13.07 5.79 -8.29
CA HIS A 220 13.61 5.45 -9.62
C HIS A 220 14.21 6.64 -10.37
N GLN A 221 14.42 7.77 -9.70
CA GLN A 221 15.08 8.95 -10.28
C GLN A 221 16.51 9.10 -9.74
N ASP A 222 17.32 9.85 -10.47
CA ASP A 222 18.66 10.26 -10.05
C ASP A 222 18.61 11.40 -9.03
N GLY A 223 19.76 11.71 -8.42
CA GLY A 223 19.92 12.87 -7.54
C GLY A 223 19.41 12.66 -6.12
N LYS A 224 19.15 11.42 -5.70
CA LYS A 224 18.77 11.09 -4.32
C LYS A 224 19.90 11.40 -3.34
N VAL A 225 19.53 12.01 -2.22
CA VAL A 225 20.43 12.38 -1.12
C VAL A 225 19.95 11.69 0.15
N THR A 226 20.80 10.90 0.79
CA THR A 226 20.45 10.22 2.05
C THR A 226 20.86 11.02 3.27
N VAL A 227 20.18 10.76 4.39
CA VAL A 227 20.55 11.26 5.71
C VAL A 227 21.48 10.26 6.41
N PRO A 228 22.31 10.70 7.41
CA PRO A 228 23.03 9.79 8.27
C PRO A 228 22.11 8.86 9.06
N HIS A 229 22.64 7.73 9.52
CA HIS A 229 21.87 6.73 10.26
C HIS A 229 21.21 7.29 11.51
N GLU A 230 21.89 8.16 12.26
CA GLU A 230 21.38 8.76 13.48
C GLU A 230 20.12 9.59 13.22
N ASP A 231 20.11 10.39 12.15
CA ASP A 231 18.95 11.18 11.74
C ASP A 231 17.78 10.26 11.34
N PHE A 232 18.08 9.16 10.64
CA PHE A 232 17.05 8.20 10.24
C PHE A 232 16.50 7.39 11.41
N ILE A 233 17.37 6.96 12.34
CA ILE A 233 16.98 6.29 13.58
C ILE A 233 16.09 7.18 14.44
N ALA A 234 16.42 8.46 14.55
CA ALA A 234 15.59 9.43 15.29
C ALA A 234 14.16 9.49 14.72
N LYS A 235 14.02 9.46 13.40
CA LYS A 235 12.70 9.41 12.74
C LYS A 235 11.98 8.07 12.94
N ILE A 236 12.68 6.93 12.91
CA ILE A 236 12.11 5.61 13.26
C ILE A 236 11.58 5.63 14.69
N ASN A 237 12.36 6.16 15.63
CA ASN A 237 11.95 6.30 17.02
C ASN A 237 10.73 7.22 17.18
N ALA A 238 10.66 8.30 16.41
CA ALA A 238 9.53 9.23 16.40
C ALA A 238 8.21 8.52 15.96
N VAL A 239 8.27 7.71 14.91
CA VAL A 239 7.12 6.90 14.47
C VAL A 239 6.74 5.86 15.53
N ARG A 240 7.72 5.16 16.13
CA ARG A 240 7.46 4.19 17.20
C ARG A 240 6.81 4.86 18.41
N HIS A 241 7.29 6.04 18.79
CA HIS A 241 6.73 6.81 19.90
C HIS A 241 5.26 7.19 19.62
N ALA A 242 4.94 7.63 18.40
CA ALA A 242 3.57 7.93 18.01
C ALA A 242 2.63 6.73 18.14
N PHE A 243 3.06 5.52 17.73
CA PHE A 243 2.30 4.30 17.92
C PHE A 243 2.06 3.98 19.41
N LEU A 244 3.11 4.04 20.23
CA LEU A 244 3.02 3.74 21.67
C LEU A 244 2.10 4.74 22.40
N GLU A 245 2.23 6.03 22.13
CA GLU A 245 1.39 7.07 22.74
C GLU A 245 -0.09 6.86 22.43
N LEU A 246 -0.41 6.37 21.23
CA LEU A 246 -1.79 6.10 20.81
C LEU A 246 -2.30 4.71 21.20
N GLY A 247 -1.52 3.93 21.95
CA GLY A 247 -1.90 2.60 22.42
C GLY A 247 -1.95 1.53 21.33
N ILE A 248 -1.17 1.71 20.26
CA ILE A 248 -1.04 0.76 19.16
C ILE A 248 0.36 0.13 19.23
N GLU A 249 0.59 -0.69 20.25
CA GLU A 249 1.90 -1.30 20.52
C GLU A 249 2.40 -2.18 19.35
N ASP A 250 1.47 -2.84 18.65
CA ASP A 250 1.72 -3.72 17.51
C ASP A 250 1.86 -2.97 16.16
N GLY A 251 1.87 -1.64 16.16
CA GLY A 251 2.08 -0.84 14.96
C GLY A 251 3.38 -1.18 14.22
N ILE A 252 3.36 -1.14 12.89
CA ILE A 252 4.44 -1.61 12.03
C ILE A 252 5.19 -0.43 11.42
N ILE A 253 6.52 -0.50 11.44
CA ILE A 253 7.41 0.45 10.75
C ILE A 253 8.13 -0.26 9.62
N VAL A 254 7.94 0.24 8.40
CA VAL A 254 8.66 -0.21 7.20
C VAL A 254 9.77 0.79 6.90
N ALA A 255 11.02 0.41 7.15
CA ALA A 255 12.17 1.25 6.87
C ALA A 255 12.64 1.04 5.42
N ARG A 256 12.53 2.09 4.61
CA ARG A 256 12.98 2.08 3.22
C ARG A 256 14.38 2.68 3.13
N THR A 257 15.27 2.01 2.35
CA THR A 257 16.55 2.54 1.94
C THR A 257 16.59 2.81 0.45
N ASP A 258 17.05 4.00 0.09
CA ASP A 258 17.32 4.44 -1.27
C ASP A 258 18.83 4.40 -1.61
N SER A 259 19.66 3.84 -0.73
CA SER A 259 21.12 3.86 -0.85
C SER A 259 21.67 3.11 -2.05
N GLU A 260 20.91 2.20 -2.67
CA GLU A 260 21.37 1.56 -3.91
C GLU A 260 21.54 2.58 -5.05
N GLY A 261 20.61 3.53 -5.17
CA GLY A 261 20.63 4.57 -6.20
C GLY A 261 21.15 5.93 -5.73
N ALA A 262 21.40 6.14 -4.43
CA ALA A 262 21.85 7.42 -3.90
C ALA A 262 23.38 7.52 -3.85
N GLY A 263 23.93 8.52 -4.52
CA GLY A 263 25.38 8.78 -4.53
C GLY A 263 25.85 9.85 -3.54
N LEU A 264 24.93 10.52 -2.81
CA LEU A 264 25.20 11.70 -2.02
C LEU A 264 24.59 11.62 -0.61
N THR A 265 25.23 12.32 0.35
CA THR A 265 24.68 12.55 1.69
C THR A 265 24.78 14.02 2.07
N GLN A 266 23.82 14.49 2.88
CA GLN A 266 23.73 15.89 3.30
C GLN A 266 24.72 16.23 4.41
N LYS A 267 24.93 15.29 5.35
CA LYS A 267 25.73 15.51 6.56
C LYS A 267 26.72 14.37 6.76
N LEU A 268 27.76 14.66 7.52
CA LEU A 268 28.68 13.65 8.05
C LEU A 268 28.49 13.55 9.55
N PRO A 269 28.14 12.38 10.09
CA PRO A 269 28.25 12.16 11.52
C PRO A 269 29.73 12.16 11.91
N VAL A 270 30.07 12.81 13.00
CA VAL A 270 31.46 12.88 13.46
C VAL A 270 31.65 11.96 14.66
N SER A 271 32.30 10.82 14.43
CA SER A 271 32.77 9.93 15.48
C SER A 271 34.15 9.42 15.17
N GLN A 272 34.94 9.24 16.20
CA GLN A 272 36.30 8.71 16.16
C GLN A 272 36.37 7.31 16.80
N GLU A 273 35.28 6.86 17.41
CA GLU A 273 35.25 5.58 18.11
C GLU A 273 35.13 4.41 17.09
N PRO A 274 36.08 3.48 17.06
CA PRO A 274 36.04 2.35 16.18
C PRO A 274 34.79 1.47 16.43
N GLY A 275 34.07 1.16 15.38
CA GLY A 275 32.91 0.26 15.44
C GLY A 275 31.58 0.93 15.80
N ASP A 276 31.57 2.22 16.11
CA ASP A 276 30.32 2.94 16.26
C ASP A 276 29.66 3.16 14.90
N LEU A 277 28.35 3.49 14.91
CA LEU A 277 27.55 3.62 13.70
C LEU A 277 28.04 4.77 12.81
N ALA A 278 28.45 5.90 13.39
CA ALA A 278 28.99 7.03 12.65
C ALA A 278 30.30 6.66 11.93
N ALA A 279 31.19 5.92 12.60
CA ALA A 279 32.43 5.43 12.00
C ALA A 279 32.17 4.48 10.83
N GLN A 280 31.20 3.57 10.96
CA GLN A 280 30.78 2.66 9.87
C GLN A 280 30.24 3.45 8.68
N TYR A 281 29.36 4.41 8.90
CA TYR A 281 28.81 5.26 7.85
C TYR A 281 29.89 6.07 7.12
N LEU A 282 30.80 6.70 7.88
CA LEU A 282 31.91 7.48 7.32
C LEU A 282 32.86 6.62 6.47
N ALA A 283 32.95 5.31 6.69
CA ALA A 283 33.77 4.42 5.87
C ALA A 283 33.36 4.44 4.39
N PHE A 284 32.09 4.72 4.09
CA PHE A 284 31.55 4.78 2.73
C PHE A 284 31.67 6.16 2.05
N VAL A 285 32.02 7.20 2.80
CA VAL A 285 32.17 8.56 2.22
C VAL A 285 33.50 8.63 1.45
N GLU A 286 33.48 9.18 0.24
CA GLU A 286 34.66 9.45 -0.56
C GLU A 286 35.51 10.51 0.16
N ALA A 287 36.83 10.26 0.24
CA ALA A 287 37.73 11.19 0.90
C ALA A 287 39.12 11.13 0.26
N GLU A 288 39.77 12.26 0.19
CA GLU A 288 41.15 12.42 -0.30
C GLU A 288 42.16 12.46 0.87
N GLU A 289 43.34 11.88 0.68
CA GLU A 289 44.44 12.01 1.62
C GLU A 289 44.98 13.43 1.60
N ILE A 290 45.18 14.03 2.76
CA ILE A 290 45.62 15.44 2.91
C ILE A 290 46.73 15.54 3.93
N ALA A 291 47.70 16.42 3.67
CA ALA A 291 48.69 16.80 4.68
C ALA A 291 48.08 17.88 5.59
N ILE A 292 48.45 17.89 6.87
CA ILE A 292 47.86 18.80 7.86
C ILE A 292 48.05 20.27 7.49
N GLN A 293 49.15 20.62 6.81
CA GLN A 293 49.42 21.97 6.34
C GLN A 293 48.50 22.45 5.22
N ASP A 294 47.84 21.52 4.53
CA ASP A 294 46.93 21.82 3.44
C ASP A 294 45.47 21.90 3.90
N ALA A 295 45.23 21.66 5.21
CA ALA A 295 43.90 21.75 5.80
C ALA A 295 43.45 23.21 5.92
N LYS A 296 42.17 23.45 5.63
CA LYS A 296 41.49 24.74 5.78
C LYS A 296 40.70 24.78 7.07
N GLU A 297 40.33 25.99 7.53
CA GLU A 297 39.63 26.19 8.79
C GLU A 297 38.29 25.44 8.90
N ASP A 298 37.59 25.32 7.77
CA ASP A 298 36.25 24.69 7.70
C ASP A 298 36.30 23.22 7.20
N ASP A 299 37.49 22.63 7.04
CA ASP A 299 37.62 21.25 6.61
C ASP A 299 37.19 20.28 7.72
N VAL A 300 36.35 19.30 7.39
CA VAL A 300 36.16 18.13 8.25
C VAL A 300 37.28 17.14 7.97
N LEU A 301 38.06 16.83 8.99
CA LEU A 301 39.20 15.94 8.88
C LEU A 301 38.96 14.64 9.64
N LEU A 302 39.24 13.52 9.01
CA LEU A 302 39.06 12.16 9.53
C LEU A 302 40.41 11.41 9.52
N LYS A 303 40.56 10.41 10.39
CA LYS A 303 41.68 9.45 10.32
C LYS A 303 41.21 8.16 9.71
N ARG A 304 41.88 7.71 8.64
CA ARG A 304 41.62 6.43 7.96
C ARG A 304 42.92 5.67 7.75
N GLY A 305 43.04 4.46 8.33
CA GLY A 305 44.27 3.69 8.23
C GLY A 305 45.53 4.41 8.68
N GLY A 306 45.43 5.28 9.71
CA GLY A 306 46.54 6.09 10.22
C GLY A 306 46.85 7.36 9.41
N LYS A 307 46.17 7.61 8.31
CA LYS A 307 46.31 8.78 7.44
C LYS A 307 45.21 9.80 7.71
N LEU A 308 45.55 11.08 7.53
CA LEU A 308 44.57 12.16 7.56
C LEU A 308 43.87 12.23 6.21
N VAL A 309 42.55 12.26 6.24
CA VAL A 309 41.71 12.34 5.03
C VAL A 309 40.66 13.43 5.17
N ARG A 310 40.34 14.09 4.05
CA ARG A 310 39.26 15.07 3.93
C ARG A 310 38.14 14.50 3.08
N PRO A 311 36.89 14.40 3.60
CA PRO A 311 35.73 14.00 2.79
C PRO A 311 35.55 14.91 1.59
N VAL A 312 35.22 14.31 0.45
CA VAL A 312 34.92 15.05 -0.79
C VAL A 312 33.60 15.77 -0.65
N ARG A 313 33.66 17.11 -0.56
CA ARG A 313 32.50 17.99 -0.51
C ARG A 313 32.29 18.65 -1.86
N LEU A 314 31.08 18.53 -2.39
CA LEU A 314 30.68 19.15 -3.65
C LEU A 314 30.39 20.66 -3.49
N PRO A 315 30.37 21.45 -4.58
CA PRO A 315 30.07 22.89 -4.51
C PRO A 315 28.70 23.24 -3.90
N ASN A 316 27.73 22.32 -3.97
CA ASN A 316 26.41 22.44 -3.35
C ASN A 316 26.38 22.09 -1.85
N GLY A 317 27.54 21.77 -1.26
CA GLY A 317 27.68 21.43 0.14
C GLY A 317 27.45 19.96 0.51
N LEU A 318 27.02 19.12 -0.43
CA LEU A 318 26.82 17.70 -0.21
C LEU A 318 28.13 16.92 -0.23
N TYR A 319 28.13 15.74 0.37
CA TYR A 319 29.28 14.83 0.38
C TYR A 319 29.01 13.65 -0.54
N LYS A 320 30.04 13.15 -1.20
CA LYS A 320 29.98 12.05 -2.16
C LYS A 320 30.29 10.72 -1.46
N PHE A 321 29.52 9.68 -1.79
CA PHE A 321 29.84 8.31 -1.43
C PHE A 321 30.86 7.71 -2.40
N LYS A 322 31.62 6.73 -1.93
CA LYS A 322 32.53 5.94 -2.77
C LYS A 322 31.75 5.16 -3.81
N ASP A 323 32.25 5.16 -5.02
CA ASP A 323 31.71 4.33 -6.10
C ASP A 323 31.78 2.83 -5.68
N GLY A 324 30.72 2.08 -5.97
CA GLY A 324 30.62 0.66 -5.62
C GLY A 324 30.29 0.36 -4.15
N SER A 325 30.07 1.37 -3.31
CA SER A 325 29.69 1.18 -1.90
C SER A 325 28.17 0.99 -1.68
N ASN A 326 27.36 1.09 -2.73
CA ASN A 326 25.89 1.13 -2.65
C ASN A 326 25.29 -0.11 -1.97
N ILE A 327 25.67 -1.32 -2.35
CA ILE A 327 25.15 -2.56 -1.75
C ILE A 327 25.52 -2.68 -0.26
N ASP A 328 26.78 -2.33 0.09
CA ASP A 328 27.21 -2.36 1.49
C ASP A 328 26.46 -1.34 2.35
N ARG A 329 26.16 -0.16 1.79
CA ARG A 329 25.32 0.86 2.46
C ARG A 329 23.88 0.37 2.65
N VAL A 330 23.28 -0.25 1.64
CA VAL A 330 21.94 -0.86 1.75
C VAL A 330 21.90 -1.87 2.88
N VAL A 331 22.89 -2.78 2.95
CA VAL A 331 22.95 -3.80 4.01
C VAL A 331 23.08 -3.16 5.38
N LEU A 332 23.96 -2.15 5.52
CA LEU A 332 24.13 -1.43 6.80
C LEU A 332 22.87 -0.67 7.20
N ASP A 333 22.23 0.05 6.28
CA ASP A 333 20.96 0.76 6.53
C ASP A 333 19.87 -0.18 7.05
N CYS A 334 19.74 -1.34 6.41
CA CYS A 334 18.74 -2.35 6.78
C CYS A 334 18.98 -2.94 8.17
N ILE A 335 20.22 -3.36 8.45
CA ILE A 335 20.60 -3.92 9.76
C ILE A 335 20.34 -2.88 10.85
N THR A 336 20.82 -1.66 10.63
CA THR A 336 20.68 -0.56 11.59
C THR A 336 19.21 -0.22 11.85
N SER A 337 18.39 -0.16 10.81
CA SER A 337 16.96 0.13 10.94
C SER A 337 16.24 -0.93 11.78
N LEU A 338 16.48 -2.22 11.53
CA LEU A 338 15.88 -3.32 12.30
C LEU A 338 16.36 -3.34 13.75
N GLN A 339 17.63 -3.06 14.01
CA GLN A 339 18.18 -2.98 15.37
C GLN A 339 17.62 -1.80 16.18
N ASN A 340 17.07 -0.79 15.50
CA ASN A 340 16.54 0.43 16.09
C ASN A 340 15.02 0.58 15.94
N GLY A 341 14.28 -0.52 15.80
CA GLY A 341 12.84 -0.54 15.98
C GLY A 341 11.99 -0.55 14.71
N ALA A 342 12.60 -0.67 13.51
CA ALA A 342 11.85 -1.03 12.32
C ALA A 342 11.43 -2.51 12.38
N ASP A 343 10.30 -2.84 11.77
CA ASP A 343 9.76 -4.21 11.73
C ASP A 343 9.99 -4.88 10.39
N LEU A 344 9.92 -4.11 9.33
CA LEU A 344 10.07 -4.52 7.94
C LEU A 344 11.03 -3.59 7.21
N LEU A 345 11.60 -4.09 6.14
CA LEU A 345 12.50 -3.36 5.28
C LEU A 345 11.89 -3.12 3.90
N TRP A 346 12.31 -2.05 3.24
CA TRP A 346 12.07 -1.85 1.82
C TRP A 346 13.40 -1.40 1.18
N ILE A 347 13.91 -2.20 0.26
CA ILE A 347 15.08 -1.87 -0.54
C ILE A 347 14.59 -1.37 -1.90
N GLU A 348 14.80 -0.10 -2.21
CA GLU A 348 14.50 0.41 -3.53
C GLU A 348 15.57 -0.04 -4.52
N THR A 349 15.17 -0.82 -5.53
CA THR A 349 16.08 -1.42 -6.53
C THR A 349 15.81 -0.85 -7.93
N PRO A 350 16.83 -0.79 -8.81
CA PRO A 350 16.65 -0.30 -10.17
C PRO A 350 15.97 -1.30 -11.10
N THR A 351 15.95 -2.59 -10.75
CA THR A 351 15.38 -3.65 -11.58
C THR A 351 14.76 -4.77 -10.72
N PRO A 352 13.73 -5.48 -11.24
CA PRO A 352 13.12 -6.60 -10.53
C PRO A 352 13.93 -7.88 -10.68
N ASN A 353 15.01 -8.02 -9.88
CA ASN A 353 15.91 -9.15 -9.92
C ASN A 353 15.97 -9.89 -8.57
N VAL A 354 15.24 -11.03 -8.48
CA VAL A 354 15.15 -11.83 -7.23
C VAL A 354 16.54 -12.25 -6.72
N LYS A 355 17.49 -12.58 -7.62
CA LYS A 355 18.84 -13.01 -7.20
C LYS A 355 19.63 -11.87 -6.56
N GLN A 356 19.51 -10.66 -7.10
CA GLN A 356 20.15 -9.47 -6.53
C GLN A 356 19.55 -9.12 -5.15
N ILE A 357 18.22 -9.15 -5.05
CA ILE A 357 17.52 -8.90 -3.79
C ILE A 357 17.94 -9.96 -2.76
N ALA A 358 17.92 -11.24 -3.12
CA ALA A 358 18.34 -12.35 -2.26
C ALA A 358 19.79 -12.20 -1.77
N HIS A 359 20.69 -11.73 -2.62
CA HIS A 359 22.08 -11.48 -2.23
C HIS A 359 22.18 -10.45 -1.09
N MET A 360 21.45 -9.33 -1.19
CA MET A 360 21.42 -8.32 -0.14
C MET A 360 20.76 -8.85 1.14
N VAL A 361 19.62 -9.52 1.00
CA VAL A 361 18.84 -10.04 2.13
C VAL A 361 19.59 -11.13 2.89
N ASN A 362 20.32 -12.01 2.20
CA ASN A 362 21.12 -13.04 2.86
C ASN A 362 22.20 -12.42 3.75
N ARG A 363 22.87 -11.35 3.30
CA ARG A 363 23.84 -10.62 4.12
C ARG A 363 23.19 -9.95 5.34
N ILE A 364 21.96 -9.42 5.19
CA ILE A 364 21.19 -8.86 6.32
C ILE A 364 20.82 -9.98 7.29
N LYS A 365 20.39 -11.15 6.80
CA LYS A 365 20.01 -12.30 7.61
C LYS A 365 21.16 -12.97 8.37
N GLU A 366 22.40 -12.78 7.95
CA GLU A 366 23.58 -13.18 8.74
C GLU A 366 23.60 -12.49 10.11
N VAL A 367 23.03 -11.29 10.23
CA VAL A 367 22.96 -10.50 11.47
C VAL A 367 21.56 -10.53 12.09
N ILE A 368 20.51 -10.42 11.27
CA ILE A 368 19.10 -10.40 11.68
C ILE A 368 18.36 -11.54 10.96
N PRO A 369 18.33 -12.76 11.49
CA PRO A 369 17.80 -13.92 10.78
C PRO A 369 16.35 -13.80 10.28
N ASN A 370 15.51 -13.06 11.01
CA ASN A 370 14.09 -12.88 10.71
C ASN A 370 13.79 -11.63 9.86
N ALA A 371 14.80 -11.03 9.22
CA ALA A 371 14.61 -9.87 8.35
C ALA A 371 13.64 -10.21 7.20
N LYS A 372 12.66 -9.32 6.97
CA LYS A 372 11.61 -9.45 5.96
C LYS A 372 11.48 -8.15 5.16
N LEU A 373 11.11 -8.29 3.90
CA LEU A 373 10.94 -7.15 3.01
C LEU A 373 9.48 -6.89 2.65
N VAL A 374 9.18 -5.62 2.48
CA VAL A 374 8.14 -5.09 1.58
C VAL A 374 8.83 -4.77 0.26
N TYR A 375 8.27 -5.18 -0.86
CA TYR A 375 8.88 -4.95 -2.17
C TYR A 375 7.92 -4.28 -3.15
N ASN A 376 8.43 -3.24 -3.80
CA ASN A 376 7.72 -2.51 -4.84
C ASN A 376 7.86 -3.21 -6.20
N ASN A 377 6.80 -3.88 -6.64
CA ASN A 377 6.66 -4.36 -8.01
C ASN A 377 6.36 -3.15 -8.93
N SER A 378 7.31 -2.24 -9.03
CA SER A 378 7.12 -0.91 -9.61
C SER A 378 6.65 -0.93 -11.06
N PRO A 379 5.64 -0.11 -11.42
CA PRO A 379 5.30 0.15 -12.83
C PRO A 379 6.38 0.91 -13.59
N SER A 380 7.38 1.49 -12.91
CA SER A 380 8.54 2.12 -13.54
C SER A 380 9.46 1.12 -14.21
N PHE A 381 9.41 -0.15 -13.81
CA PHE A 381 10.13 -1.20 -14.49
C PHE A 381 9.46 -1.55 -15.81
N ASN A 382 10.24 -1.65 -16.88
CA ASN A 382 9.78 -2.36 -18.07
C ASN A 382 9.86 -3.87 -17.78
N TRP A 383 8.81 -4.45 -17.20
CA TRP A 383 8.74 -5.84 -16.79
C TRP A 383 9.08 -6.79 -17.94
N THR A 384 8.49 -6.56 -19.13
CA THR A 384 8.73 -7.40 -20.30
C THR A 384 10.21 -7.39 -20.68
N LEU A 385 10.83 -6.19 -20.80
CA LEU A 385 12.23 -6.09 -21.18
C LEU A 385 13.16 -6.72 -20.14
N ASN A 386 12.94 -6.43 -18.85
CA ASN A 386 13.77 -6.97 -17.77
C ASN A 386 13.75 -8.51 -17.76
N PHE A 387 12.58 -9.11 -17.90
CA PHE A 387 12.44 -10.54 -17.83
C PHE A 387 12.82 -11.25 -19.14
N ARG A 388 12.65 -10.63 -20.29
CA ARG A 388 13.21 -11.13 -21.55
C ARG A 388 14.76 -11.09 -21.54
N ASN A 389 15.37 -10.08 -20.93
CA ASN A 389 16.82 -10.08 -20.69
C ASN A 389 17.26 -11.23 -19.77
N GLN A 390 16.58 -11.43 -18.65
CA GLN A 390 16.90 -12.55 -17.74
C GLN A 390 16.69 -13.91 -18.40
N ALA A 391 15.62 -14.07 -19.20
CA ALA A 391 15.35 -15.28 -19.97
C ALA A 391 16.43 -15.52 -21.05
N TYR A 392 16.85 -14.48 -21.76
CA TYR A 392 17.91 -14.56 -22.74
C TYR A 392 19.22 -15.08 -22.12
N GLU A 393 19.65 -14.50 -21.00
CA GLU A 393 20.85 -14.93 -20.30
C GLU A 393 20.74 -16.37 -19.78
N GLU A 394 19.56 -16.79 -19.34
CA GLU A 394 19.32 -18.16 -18.88
C GLU A 394 19.38 -19.17 -20.05
N LEU A 395 18.76 -18.86 -21.19
CA LEU A 395 18.84 -19.68 -22.38
C LEU A 395 20.27 -19.80 -22.88
N LEU A 396 21.00 -18.68 -22.94
CA LEU A 396 22.41 -18.66 -23.32
C LEU A 396 23.28 -19.54 -22.39
N THR A 397 23.10 -19.36 -21.07
CA THR A 397 23.88 -20.10 -20.06
C THR A 397 23.56 -21.60 -20.08
N SER A 398 22.31 -21.97 -20.41
CA SER A 398 21.90 -23.37 -20.54
C SER A 398 22.28 -24.02 -21.87
N GLY A 399 23.00 -23.31 -22.74
CA GLY A 399 23.47 -23.81 -24.04
C GLY A 399 22.39 -23.88 -25.13
N LYS A 400 21.26 -23.18 -24.94
CA LYS A 400 20.20 -23.04 -25.94
C LYS A 400 20.61 -22.07 -27.05
N ASP A 401 20.06 -22.29 -28.24
CA ASP A 401 20.28 -21.38 -29.38
C ASP A 401 19.54 -20.05 -29.15
N VAL A 402 20.29 -18.98 -28.96
CA VAL A 402 19.76 -17.61 -28.83
C VAL A 402 19.95 -16.77 -30.09
N THR A 403 20.50 -17.35 -31.17
CA THR A 403 20.75 -16.62 -32.44
C THR A 403 19.50 -16.06 -33.11
N PRO A 404 18.27 -16.62 -32.91
CA PRO A 404 17.05 -16.03 -33.42
C PRO A 404 16.70 -14.68 -32.77
N TYR A 405 17.29 -14.34 -31.61
CA TYR A 405 16.95 -13.18 -30.83
C TYR A 405 18.01 -12.09 -30.95
N ASN A 406 17.55 -10.85 -31.17
CA ASN A 406 18.44 -9.69 -31.12
C ASN A 406 18.48 -9.11 -29.71
N LYS A 407 19.57 -9.32 -28.97
CA LYS A 407 19.74 -8.84 -27.59
C LYS A 407 19.53 -7.32 -27.46
N SER A 408 19.86 -6.54 -28.50
CA SER A 408 19.65 -5.09 -28.49
C SER A 408 18.19 -4.68 -28.69
N ASN A 409 17.30 -5.61 -29.06
CA ASN A 409 15.88 -5.34 -29.29
C ASN A 409 15.00 -6.54 -28.88
N LEU A 410 15.04 -6.91 -27.61
CA LEU A 410 14.22 -8.01 -27.07
C LEU A 410 12.73 -7.67 -26.97
N MET A 411 12.34 -6.40 -27.16
CA MET A 411 10.94 -5.96 -27.21
C MET A 411 10.26 -6.22 -28.55
N ASP A 412 10.98 -6.74 -29.55
CA ASP A 412 10.41 -7.02 -30.86
C ASP A 412 9.23 -8.00 -30.76
N VAL A 413 8.06 -7.57 -31.22
CA VAL A 413 6.81 -8.34 -31.19
C VAL A 413 6.88 -9.67 -31.98
N ARG A 414 7.84 -9.79 -32.93
CA ARG A 414 8.08 -11.04 -33.66
C ARG A 414 8.51 -12.18 -32.75
N TYR A 415 8.96 -11.89 -31.56
CA TYR A 415 9.35 -12.91 -30.55
C TYR A 415 8.18 -13.39 -29.69
N ASP A 416 7.01 -12.73 -29.78
CA ASP A 416 5.85 -13.14 -28.99
C ASP A 416 5.47 -14.59 -29.29
N GLY A 417 5.26 -15.35 -28.22
CA GLY A 417 5.03 -16.81 -28.32
C GLY A 417 6.29 -17.67 -28.46
N SER A 418 7.49 -17.09 -28.63
CA SER A 418 8.77 -17.82 -28.64
C SER A 418 9.12 -18.40 -27.25
N GLU A 419 10.08 -19.34 -27.23
CA GLU A 419 10.63 -19.91 -25.99
C GLU A 419 11.15 -18.81 -25.03
N LEU A 420 11.81 -17.80 -25.57
CA LEU A 420 12.27 -16.62 -24.83
C LEU A 420 11.10 -15.91 -24.10
N CYS A 421 10.02 -15.63 -24.82
CA CYS A 421 8.88 -14.90 -24.25
C CYS A 421 8.08 -15.75 -23.27
N GLN A 422 7.91 -17.04 -23.56
CA GLN A 422 7.25 -17.98 -22.62
C GLN A 422 8.02 -18.10 -21.30
N LEU A 423 9.36 -18.18 -21.37
CA LEU A 423 10.20 -18.21 -20.17
C LEU A 423 10.15 -16.90 -19.41
N ALA A 424 10.16 -15.76 -20.10
CA ALA A 424 10.03 -14.45 -19.47
C ALA A 424 8.67 -14.29 -18.76
N ASP A 425 7.58 -14.66 -19.43
CA ASP A 425 6.23 -14.59 -18.85
C ASP A 425 6.06 -15.53 -17.64
N GLU A 426 6.67 -16.72 -17.68
CA GLU A 426 6.69 -17.61 -16.52
C GLU A 426 7.42 -16.99 -15.33
N LYS A 427 8.59 -16.38 -15.56
CA LYS A 427 9.33 -15.67 -14.51
C LYS A 427 8.54 -14.50 -13.92
N ILE A 428 7.82 -13.72 -14.75
CA ILE A 428 6.94 -12.66 -14.27
C ILE A 428 5.83 -13.25 -13.40
N ARG A 429 5.17 -14.31 -13.85
CA ARG A 429 4.08 -14.99 -13.14
C ARG A 429 4.50 -15.52 -11.78
N THR A 430 5.71 -16.03 -11.67
CA THR A 430 6.23 -16.64 -10.45
C THR A 430 6.99 -15.65 -9.56
N PHE A 431 7.24 -14.42 -10.00
CA PHE A 431 8.09 -13.43 -9.34
C PHE A 431 7.78 -13.24 -7.86
N GLN A 432 6.50 -13.08 -7.53
CA GLN A 432 6.09 -12.84 -6.14
C GLN A 432 6.35 -14.06 -5.27
N ARG A 433 6.00 -15.25 -5.74
CA ARG A 433 6.24 -16.52 -5.03
C ARG A 433 7.74 -16.78 -4.85
N ASP A 434 8.52 -16.56 -5.90
CA ASP A 434 9.96 -16.81 -5.87
C ASP A 434 10.68 -15.74 -5.02
N GLY A 435 10.24 -14.48 -5.07
CA GLY A 435 10.70 -13.41 -4.18
C GLY A 435 10.40 -13.67 -2.71
N ALA A 436 9.21 -14.18 -2.41
CA ALA A 436 8.84 -14.56 -1.05
C ALA A 436 9.71 -15.69 -0.51
N ARG A 437 9.94 -16.74 -1.32
CA ARG A 437 10.73 -17.92 -0.93
C ARG A 437 12.23 -17.62 -0.83
N ASP A 438 12.79 -16.94 -1.83
CA ASP A 438 14.25 -16.88 -2.03
C ASP A 438 14.85 -15.55 -1.53
N ALA A 439 14.07 -14.47 -1.50
CA ALA A 439 14.52 -13.13 -1.18
C ALA A 439 13.87 -12.52 0.07
N GLY A 440 13.10 -13.30 0.84
CA GLY A 440 12.51 -12.83 2.09
C GLY A 440 11.45 -11.76 1.94
N ILE A 441 10.78 -11.67 0.79
CA ILE A 441 9.75 -10.67 0.53
C ILE A 441 8.43 -11.15 1.15
N PHE A 442 8.10 -10.58 2.30
CA PHE A 442 6.85 -10.82 3.02
C PHE A 442 5.66 -10.15 2.32
N HIS A 443 5.86 -8.94 1.80
CA HIS A 443 4.78 -8.16 1.20
C HIS A 443 5.17 -7.64 -0.19
N HIS A 444 4.36 -7.98 -1.18
CA HIS A 444 4.48 -7.47 -2.55
C HIS A 444 3.42 -6.40 -2.81
N LEU A 445 3.82 -5.26 -3.35
CA LEU A 445 2.89 -4.19 -3.72
C LEU A 445 3.16 -3.68 -5.14
N ILE A 446 2.12 -3.16 -5.78
CA ILE A 446 2.24 -2.33 -6.98
C ILE A 446 1.84 -0.92 -6.56
N THR A 447 2.72 0.06 -6.77
CA THR A 447 2.49 1.43 -6.27
C THR A 447 1.38 2.18 -7.02
N LEU A 448 1.31 2.06 -8.35
CA LEU A 448 0.49 2.88 -9.23
C LEU A 448 -0.50 2.11 -10.13
N PRO A 449 -1.03 0.93 -9.77
CA PRO A 449 -1.83 0.12 -10.69
C PRO A 449 -3.15 0.81 -11.04
N THR A 450 -3.74 1.51 -10.09
CA THR A 450 -5.03 2.17 -10.26
C THR A 450 -4.94 3.46 -11.08
N TYR A 451 -3.80 4.14 -11.04
CA TYR A 451 -3.48 5.25 -11.96
C TYR A 451 -3.44 4.75 -13.42
N HIS A 452 -2.66 3.71 -13.69
CA HIS A 452 -2.50 3.17 -15.04
C HIS A 452 -3.80 2.58 -15.60
N THR A 453 -4.55 1.82 -14.79
CA THR A 453 -5.83 1.25 -15.22
C THR A 453 -6.86 2.33 -15.53
N THR A 454 -6.92 3.40 -14.73
CA THR A 454 -7.81 4.53 -14.99
C THR A 454 -7.44 5.23 -16.31
N ALA A 455 -6.16 5.53 -16.52
CA ALA A 455 -5.69 6.19 -17.74
C ALA A 455 -5.99 5.34 -19.00
N LEU A 456 -5.71 4.04 -18.95
CA LEU A 456 -5.98 3.10 -20.05
C LEU A 456 -7.46 3.06 -20.41
N HIS A 457 -8.34 2.84 -19.42
CA HIS A 457 -9.78 2.73 -19.69
C HIS A 457 -10.41 4.06 -20.12
N MET A 458 -9.91 5.19 -19.62
CA MET A 458 -10.35 6.50 -20.13
C MET A 458 -9.91 6.74 -21.58
N ASN A 459 -8.68 6.32 -21.94
CA ASN A 459 -8.23 6.36 -23.33
C ASN A 459 -9.16 5.55 -24.25
N ASP A 460 -9.47 4.32 -23.87
CA ASP A 460 -10.29 3.42 -24.68
C ASP A 460 -11.74 3.95 -24.84
N LEU A 461 -12.34 4.42 -23.75
CA LEU A 461 -13.68 5.01 -23.80
C LEU A 461 -13.71 6.26 -24.69
N THR A 462 -12.74 7.16 -24.50
CA THR A 462 -12.68 8.44 -25.22
C THR A 462 -12.49 8.23 -26.72
N ALA A 463 -11.64 7.29 -27.11
CA ALA A 463 -11.38 6.98 -28.50
C ALA A 463 -12.65 6.57 -29.29
N GLY A 464 -13.59 5.86 -28.64
CA GLY A 464 -14.84 5.46 -29.27
C GLY A 464 -15.98 6.47 -29.07
N TYR A 465 -16.11 7.01 -27.84
CA TYR A 465 -17.26 7.86 -27.46
C TYR A 465 -17.35 9.17 -28.27
N PHE A 466 -16.22 9.85 -28.48
CA PHE A 466 -16.15 11.10 -29.25
C PHE A 466 -15.91 10.87 -30.75
N ALA A 467 -16.03 9.63 -31.22
CA ALA A 467 -15.99 9.22 -32.62
C ALA A 467 -17.33 8.66 -33.08
N GLU A 468 -17.34 7.83 -34.12
CA GLU A 468 -18.56 7.28 -34.73
C GLU A 468 -19.38 6.38 -33.80
N GLU A 469 -18.77 5.72 -32.81
CA GLU A 469 -19.49 4.82 -31.91
C GLU A 469 -20.37 5.54 -30.88
N GLY A 470 -20.02 6.76 -30.44
CA GLY A 470 -20.80 7.53 -29.48
C GLY A 470 -21.14 6.73 -28.21
N MET A 471 -22.42 6.71 -27.80
CA MET A 471 -22.89 5.95 -26.64
C MET A 471 -22.63 4.44 -26.74
N LEU A 472 -22.47 3.89 -27.94
CA LEU A 472 -22.21 2.47 -28.11
C LEU A 472 -20.83 2.07 -27.56
N ALA A 473 -19.84 2.95 -27.63
CA ALA A 473 -18.52 2.75 -27.02
C ALA A 473 -18.63 2.56 -25.50
N TYR A 474 -19.40 3.42 -24.81
CA TYR A 474 -19.68 3.27 -23.39
C TYR A 474 -20.41 1.95 -23.09
N VAL A 475 -21.46 1.65 -23.86
CA VAL A 475 -22.27 0.45 -23.63
C VAL A 475 -21.44 -0.83 -23.82
N LYS A 476 -20.64 -0.92 -24.88
CA LYS A 476 -19.79 -2.09 -25.15
C LYS A 476 -18.60 -2.19 -24.18
N GLY A 477 -17.90 -1.09 -23.97
CA GLY A 477 -16.65 -1.03 -23.22
C GLY A 477 -16.84 -1.07 -21.72
N VAL A 478 -17.94 -0.50 -21.21
CA VAL A 478 -18.19 -0.36 -19.77
C VAL A 478 -19.44 -1.15 -19.36
N GLN A 479 -20.65 -0.69 -19.71
CA GLN A 479 -21.88 -1.19 -19.11
C GLN A 479 -22.09 -2.71 -19.33
N ARG A 480 -21.90 -3.21 -20.56
CA ARG A 480 -21.99 -4.65 -20.84
C ARG A 480 -20.89 -5.45 -20.12
N GLN A 481 -19.69 -4.87 -19.96
CA GLN A 481 -18.61 -5.53 -19.23
C GLN A 481 -18.92 -5.61 -17.74
N GLU A 482 -19.48 -4.56 -17.15
CA GLU A 482 -19.93 -4.57 -15.75
C GLU A 482 -21.00 -5.65 -15.52
N ILE A 483 -21.99 -5.75 -16.40
CA ILE A 483 -23.03 -6.78 -16.33
C ILE A 483 -22.42 -8.20 -16.43
N ARG A 484 -21.61 -8.46 -17.46
CA ARG A 484 -20.96 -9.77 -17.69
C ARG A 484 -20.07 -10.20 -16.54
N LYS A 485 -19.28 -9.26 -16.03
CA LYS A 485 -18.34 -9.49 -14.93
C LYS A 485 -19.01 -9.39 -13.57
N GLY A 486 -20.29 -8.98 -13.50
CA GLY A 486 -21.03 -8.77 -12.26
C GLY A 486 -20.40 -7.71 -11.39
N VAL A 487 -19.97 -6.58 -11.97
CA VAL A 487 -19.46 -5.42 -11.24
C VAL A 487 -20.63 -4.65 -10.65
N SER A 488 -20.60 -4.41 -9.35
CA SER A 488 -21.71 -3.79 -8.61
C SER A 488 -22.04 -2.36 -9.05
N CYS A 489 -21.07 -1.65 -9.64
CA CYS A 489 -21.19 -0.26 -10.08
C CYS A 489 -22.24 -0.06 -11.19
N VAL A 490 -22.65 -1.10 -11.92
CA VAL A 490 -23.76 -1.01 -12.86
C VAL A 490 -25.05 -0.50 -12.19
N LYS A 491 -25.22 -0.75 -10.88
CA LYS A 491 -26.28 -0.21 -10.03
C LYS A 491 -25.72 0.89 -9.12
N HIS A 492 -25.17 1.94 -9.71
CA HIS A 492 -24.41 2.98 -9.01
C HIS A 492 -25.18 3.66 -7.86
N GLN A 493 -26.50 3.82 -7.94
CA GLN A 493 -27.30 4.36 -6.83
C GLN A 493 -27.22 3.45 -5.59
N ARG A 494 -27.38 2.15 -5.79
CA ARG A 494 -27.26 1.15 -4.73
C ARG A 494 -25.83 1.10 -4.21
N MET A 495 -24.84 1.17 -5.10
CA MET A 495 -23.43 1.20 -4.73
C MET A 495 -23.05 2.44 -3.91
N ALA A 496 -23.72 3.57 -4.15
CA ALA A 496 -23.60 4.77 -3.34
C ALA A 496 -24.38 4.71 -2.01
N GLY A 497 -25.14 3.62 -1.74
CA GLY A 497 -25.84 3.40 -0.48
C GLY A 497 -27.30 3.83 -0.46
N SER A 498 -27.99 3.90 -1.61
CA SER A 498 -29.44 4.29 -1.64
C SER A 498 -30.30 3.39 -0.77
N ASP A 499 -30.07 2.07 -0.83
CA ASP A 499 -30.83 1.08 -0.05
C ASP A 499 -30.57 1.23 1.45
N LEU A 500 -29.30 1.42 1.83
CA LEU A 500 -28.90 1.69 3.20
C LEU A 500 -29.55 2.98 3.74
N GLY A 501 -29.54 4.04 2.92
CA GLY A 501 -30.20 5.31 3.28
C GLY A 501 -31.71 5.18 3.45
N ASP A 502 -32.38 4.38 2.63
CA ASP A 502 -33.82 4.13 2.75
C ASP A 502 -34.17 3.35 4.03
N ASP A 503 -33.34 2.38 4.41
CA ASP A 503 -33.51 1.65 5.66
C ASP A 503 -33.25 2.56 6.88
N HIS A 504 -32.23 3.42 6.84
CA HIS A 504 -32.01 4.40 7.90
C HIS A 504 -33.22 5.33 8.07
N LYS A 505 -33.78 5.87 6.96
CA LYS A 505 -35.00 6.70 7.02
C LYS A 505 -36.17 5.94 7.64
N THR A 506 -36.33 4.67 7.30
CA THR A 506 -37.37 3.82 7.89
C THR A 506 -37.17 3.64 9.40
N PHE A 507 -35.92 3.47 9.85
CA PHE A 507 -35.62 3.35 11.29
C PHE A 507 -35.90 4.65 12.05
N PHE A 508 -35.67 5.81 11.42
CA PHE A 508 -35.87 7.11 12.07
C PHE A 508 -37.32 7.60 12.01
N ALA A 509 -38.03 7.35 10.92
CA ALA A 509 -39.35 7.94 10.64
C ALA A 509 -40.46 6.90 10.40
N GLY A 510 -40.19 5.63 10.51
CA GLY A 510 -41.12 4.52 10.26
C GLY A 510 -41.40 4.27 8.77
N GLU A 511 -42.33 3.37 8.48
CA GLU A 511 -42.66 2.92 7.12
C GLU A 511 -43.21 4.01 6.17
N LYS A 512 -43.63 5.16 6.71
CA LYS A 512 -44.09 6.32 5.94
C LYS A 512 -42.95 7.17 5.39
N ALA A 513 -41.69 6.85 5.70
CA ALA A 513 -40.53 7.57 5.20
C ALA A 513 -40.46 7.55 3.67
N MET A 514 -40.05 8.68 3.07
CA MET A 514 -39.81 8.75 1.63
C MET A 514 -38.59 7.91 1.28
N LYS A 515 -38.74 6.97 0.32
CA LYS A 515 -37.71 6.02 -0.12
C LYS A 515 -37.30 6.31 -1.58
N ALA A 516 -36.02 6.15 -1.87
CA ALA A 516 -35.46 6.25 -3.22
C ALA A 516 -35.70 4.95 -4.03
N GLY A 517 -35.84 3.82 -3.36
CA GLY A 517 -35.98 2.47 -3.94
C GLY A 517 -37.39 2.11 -4.42
N GLY A 518 -38.19 3.06 -4.91
CA GLY A 518 -39.54 2.79 -5.43
C GLY A 518 -39.56 2.07 -6.79
N GLU A 519 -40.75 1.66 -7.26
CA GLU A 519 -40.97 0.93 -8.51
C GLU A 519 -40.38 1.62 -9.76
N LYS A 520 -40.28 2.95 -9.74
CA LYS A 520 -39.72 3.76 -10.84
C LYS A 520 -38.20 3.89 -10.79
N ASN A 521 -37.52 3.21 -9.85
CA ASN A 521 -36.07 3.26 -9.76
C ASN A 521 -35.44 2.59 -10.99
N THR A 522 -34.64 3.35 -11.74
CA THR A 522 -33.98 2.86 -12.96
C THR A 522 -33.01 1.72 -12.70
N SER A 523 -32.48 1.55 -11.49
CA SER A 523 -31.66 0.40 -11.09
C SER A 523 -32.38 -0.93 -11.27
N ASN A 524 -33.73 -0.95 -11.20
CA ASN A 524 -34.55 -2.16 -11.41
C ASN A 524 -34.46 -2.68 -12.85
N GLN A 525 -34.06 -1.86 -13.82
CA GLN A 525 -33.84 -2.29 -15.20
C GLN A 525 -32.73 -3.35 -15.32
N PHE A 526 -31.78 -3.38 -14.37
CA PHE A 526 -30.72 -4.38 -14.31
C PHE A 526 -31.10 -5.66 -13.55
N GLU A 527 -32.35 -5.78 -13.08
CA GLU A 527 -32.89 -6.94 -12.37
C GLU A 527 -33.80 -7.79 -13.21
N ILE A 528 -34.27 -7.30 -14.36
CA ILE A 528 -35.29 -7.91 -15.21
C ILE A 528 -34.93 -9.34 -15.66
N ASN A 529 -33.67 -9.73 -15.58
CA ASN A 529 -33.18 -11.06 -15.99
C ASN A 529 -32.34 -11.76 -14.92
N ALA A 530 -32.55 -11.46 -13.63
CA ALA A 530 -31.75 -12.04 -12.53
C ALA A 530 -31.77 -13.58 -12.50
N ASN A 531 -32.78 -14.22 -13.10
CA ASN A 531 -32.94 -15.67 -13.16
C ASN A 531 -32.40 -16.32 -14.45
N LYS A 532 -31.82 -15.56 -15.38
CA LYS A 532 -31.22 -16.11 -16.61
C LYS A 532 -29.70 -16.32 -16.43
N PRO A 533 -29.14 -17.36 -17.09
CA PRO A 533 -27.69 -17.55 -17.10
C PRO A 533 -26.97 -16.28 -17.59
N LYS A 534 -25.88 -15.88 -16.92
CA LYS A 534 -25.14 -14.66 -17.28
C LYS A 534 -24.67 -14.60 -18.73
N ALA A 535 -24.50 -15.75 -19.39
CA ALA A 535 -24.13 -15.85 -20.80
C ALA A 535 -25.23 -15.39 -21.77
N GLU A 536 -26.49 -15.31 -21.33
CA GLU A 536 -27.65 -14.93 -22.17
C GLU A 536 -28.00 -13.43 -22.02
N LEU A 537 -27.33 -12.69 -21.14
CA LEU A 537 -27.63 -11.30 -20.82
C LEU A 537 -26.94 -10.26 -21.73
N VAL A 538 -26.35 -10.70 -22.84
CA VAL A 538 -25.55 -9.81 -23.71
C VAL A 538 -25.90 -9.99 -25.16
#